data_c1c864dce03d7e0f76af735fc8dad0c6
#
_entry.id   c1c864dce03d7e0f76af735fc8dad0c6
#
_cell.length_a   1.000
_cell.length_b   1.000
_cell.length_c   1.000
_cell.angle_alpha   90.00
_cell.angle_beta   90.00
_cell.angle_gamma   90.00
#
_symmetry.space_group_name_H-M   'P 1'
#
loop_
_entity.id
_entity.type
_entity.pdbx_description
1 polymer ?
#
loop_
_entity_poly.entity_id
_entity_poly.type
_entity_poly.pdbx_seq_one_letter_code
_entity_poly.pdbx_strand_id
1 'polypeptide(L)'
;MRANGAKGATGWPDSPAIEALRDKWLTAGDLAEQKTIARDLQLQALKDVPFVPAGQYFQPVAYRKNLTGMLKGVPVFTNIRKV
;
A
#
# COMPACT_ATOMS: atom_id res chain seq x y z
N MET A 1 4.77 -2.54 3.60
CA MET A 1 5.65 -1.59 4.29
C MET A 1 6.70 -2.36 5.06
N ARG A 2 7.95 -1.92 5.09
CA ARG A 2 9.03 -2.51 5.91
C ARG A 2 9.43 -1.53 7.00
N ALA A 3 9.61 -2.05 8.22
CA ALA A 3 9.99 -1.28 9.41
C ALA A 3 11.25 -1.87 10.06
N ASN A 4 12.30 -2.06 9.24
CA ASN A 4 13.58 -2.64 9.65
C ASN A 4 14.75 -1.65 9.52
N GLY A 5 14.54 -0.42 9.94
CA GLY A 5 15.53 0.63 10.02
C GLY A 5 16.12 1.00 8.65
N ALA A 6 17.44 1.06 8.54
CA ALA A 6 18.16 1.48 7.31
C ALA A 6 17.85 0.65 6.06
N LYS A 7 17.27 -0.54 6.20
CA LYS A 7 16.84 -1.42 5.12
C LYS A 7 15.32 -1.32 4.84
N GLY A 8 14.63 -0.45 5.54
CA GLY A 8 13.20 -0.25 5.49
C GLY A 8 12.73 0.76 4.47
N ALA A 9 11.50 1.24 4.67
CA ALA A 9 10.90 2.32 3.87
C ALA A 9 11.56 3.68 4.17
N THR A 10 11.34 4.66 3.30
CA THR A 10 11.78 6.04 3.51
C THR A 10 11.29 6.57 4.87
N GLY A 11 12.16 7.21 5.62
CA GLY A 11 11.92 7.60 7.00
C GLY A 11 12.51 6.62 8.02
N TRP A 12 13.02 5.48 7.53
CA TRP A 12 13.73 4.45 8.31
C TRP A 12 13.03 3.99 9.59
N PRO A 13 11.72 3.68 9.54
CA PRO A 13 11.03 3.18 10.73
C PRO A 13 11.68 1.86 11.18
N ASP A 14 11.82 1.69 12.47
CA ASP A 14 12.34 0.47 13.08
C ASP A 14 11.35 -0.07 14.10
N SER A 15 10.66 -1.15 13.76
CA SER A 15 9.70 -1.84 14.62
C SER A 15 9.79 -3.34 14.41
N PRO A 16 10.52 -4.05 15.28
CA PRO A 16 10.60 -5.51 15.25
C PRO A 16 9.23 -6.19 15.38
N ALA A 17 8.28 -5.57 16.08
CA ALA A 17 6.92 -6.07 16.24
C ALA A 17 6.15 -6.06 14.90
N ILE A 18 6.26 -4.99 14.11
CA ILE A 18 5.67 -4.91 12.77
C ILE A 18 6.31 -5.94 11.83
N GLU A 19 7.62 -6.09 11.85
CA GLU A 19 8.32 -7.08 11.01
C GLU A 19 7.91 -8.52 11.37
N ALA A 20 7.80 -8.84 12.66
CA ALA A 20 7.35 -10.16 13.11
C ALA A 20 5.90 -10.48 12.67
N LEU A 21 4.99 -9.50 12.76
CA LEU A 21 3.61 -9.65 12.28
C LEU A 21 3.56 -9.79 10.76
N ARG A 22 4.37 -9.04 10.03
CA ARG A 22 4.49 -9.14 8.59
C ARG A 22 4.95 -10.54 8.15
N ASP A 23 5.96 -11.09 8.80
CA ASP A 23 6.46 -12.43 8.48
C ASP A 23 5.42 -13.51 8.79
N LYS A 24 4.69 -13.39 9.89
CA LYS A 24 3.53 -14.25 10.18
C LYS A 24 2.46 -14.16 9.10
N TRP A 25 2.14 -12.96 8.63
CA TRP A 25 1.14 -12.78 7.57
C TRP A 25 1.55 -13.45 6.26
N LEU A 26 2.84 -13.40 5.90
CA LEU A 26 3.37 -14.03 4.69
C LEU A 26 3.36 -15.56 4.75
N THR A 27 3.39 -16.15 5.95
CA THR A 27 3.39 -17.58 6.17
C THR A 27 2.03 -18.15 6.61
N ALA A 28 1.01 -17.29 6.77
CA ALA A 28 -0.32 -17.68 7.18
C ALA A 28 -0.98 -18.66 6.20
N GLY A 29 -1.59 -19.71 6.74
CA GLY A 29 -2.13 -20.83 5.96
C GLY A 29 -3.49 -20.54 5.31
N ASP A 30 -4.28 -19.63 5.87
CA ASP A 30 -5.62 -19.32 5.39
C ASP A 30 -5.97 -17.82 5.47
N LEU A 31 -7.08 -17.45 4.81
CA LEU A 31 -7.56 -16.07 4.76
C LEU A 31 -8.03 -15.52 6.12
N ALA A 32 -8.58 -16.36 6.98
CA ALA A 32 -9.07 -15.95 8.30
C ALA A 32 -7.91 -15.55 9.21
N GLU A 33 -6.86 -16.37 9.21
CA GLU A 33 -5.60 -16.08 9.89
C GLU A 33 -4.95 -14.81 9.35
N GLN A 34 -4.86 -14.66 8.02
CA GLN A 34 -4.32 -13.45 7.37
C GLN A 34 -5.06 -12.18 7.79
N LYS A 35 -6.40 -12.21 7.84
CA LYS A 35 -7.22 -11.06 8.29
C LYS A 35 -6.94 -10.71 9.75
N THR A 36 -6.80 -11.70 10.62
CA THR A 36 -6.49 -11.50 12.04
C THR A 36 -5.13 -10.83 12.20
N ILE A 37 -4.10 -11.36 11.55
CA ILE A 37 -2.75 -10.82 11.59
C ILE A 37 -2.71 -9.42 10.98
N ALA A 38 -3.42 -9.17 9.88
CA ALA A 38 -3.51 -7.85 9.27
C ALA A 38 -4.13 -6.80 10.20
N ARG A 39 -5.15 -7.18 10.97
CA ARG A 39 -5.73 -6.33 12.02
C ARG A 39 -4.71 -5.99 13.10
N ASP A 40 -3.99 -6.99 13.61
CA ASP A 40 -2.97 -6.80 14.64
C ASP A 40 -1.83 -5.92 14.13
N LEU A 41 -1.43 -6.11 12.86
CA LEU A 41 -0.42 -5.27 12.19
C LEU A 41 -0.88 -3.81 12.08
N GLN A 42 -2.14 -3.56 11.75
CA GLN A 42 -2.70 -2.20 11.72
C GLN A 42 -2.70 -1.56 13.11
N LEU A 43 -3.11 -2.28 14.14
CA LEU A 43 -3.09 -1.79 15.52
C LEU A 43 -1.66 -1.48 15.99
N GLN A 44 -0.71 -2.35 15.66
CA GLN A 44 0.69 -2.11 15.99
C GLN A 44 1.26 -0.90 15.22
N ALA A 45 0.90 -0.73 13.94
CA ALA A 45 1.30 0.42 13.15
C ALA A 45 0.74 1.74 13.71
N LEU A 46 -0.50 1.74 14.21
CA LEU A 46 -1.06 2.91 14.88
C LEU A 46 -0.37 3.24 16.22
N LYS A 47 0.14 2.22 16.90
CA LYS A 47 0.88 2.38 18.16
C LYS A 47 2.30 2.90 17.95
N ASP A 48 3.02 2.34 16.98
CA ASP A 48 4.42 2.68 16.70
C ASP A 48 4.56 3.91 15.80
N VAL A 49 3.48 4.30 15.11
CA VAL A 49 3.39 5.47 14.21
C VAL A 49 4.57 5.54 13.21
N PRO A 50 4.87 4.47 12.45
CA PRO A 50 5.97 4.48 11.49
C PRO A 50 5.70 5.42 10.30
N PHE A 51 4.46 5.82 10.10
CA PHE A 51 4.00 6.84 9.14
C PHE A 51 2.68 7.45 9.63
N VAL A 52 2.40 8.66 9.18
CA VAL A 52 1.13 9.35 9.46
C VAL A 52 0.31 9.38 8.19
N PRO A 53 -0.81 8.64 8.09
CA PRO A 53 -1.69 8.72 6.93
C PRO A 53 -2.42 10.08 6.95
N ALA A 54 -2.03 10.97 6.03
CA ALA A 54 -2.63 12.32 5.96
C ALA A 54 -3.99 12.35 5.26
N GLY A 55 -4.32 11.30 4.51
CA GLY A 55 -5.57 11.20 3.77
C GLY A 55 -5.41 10.64 2.37
N GLN A 56 -6.47 10.74 1.60
CA GLN A 56 -6.54 10.30 0.22
C GLN A 56 -7.01 11.47 -0.65
N TYR A 57 -6.46 11.62 -1.84
CA TYR A 57 -6.86 12.66 -2.77
C TYR A 57 -7.06 12.08 -4.17
N PHE A 58 -7.91 12.74 -4.95
CA PHE A 58 -8.09 12.43 -6.37
C PHE A 58 -7.12 13.28 -7.19
N GLN A 59 -6.27 12.62 -7.96
CA GLN A 59 -5.40 13.31 -8.90
C GLN A 59 -6.11 13.44 -10.25
N PRO A 60 -6.45 14.66 -10.70
CA PRO A 60 -7.07 14.84 -11.99
C PRO A 60 -6.10 14.54 -13.13
N VAL A 61 -6.59 13.88 -14.18
CA VAL A 61 -5.83 13.57 -15.37
C VAL A 61 -6.49 14.23 -16.56
N ALA A 62 -5.72 15.02 -17.32
CA ALA A 62 -6.17 15.65 -18.55
C ALA A 62 -5.66 14.89 -19.78
N TYR A 63 -6.53 14.64 -20.76
CA TYR A 63 -6.16 14.02 -22.03
C TYR A 63 -6.95 14.62 -23.19
N ARG A 64 -6.48 14.42 -24.42
CA ARG A 64 -7.13 14.95 -25.61
C ARG A 64 -8.46 14.24 -25.89
N LYS A 65 -9.46 14.96 -26.39
CA LYS A 65 -10.81 14.44 -26.72
C LYS A 65 -10.80 13.28 -27.72
N ASN A 66 -9.77 13.18 -28.54
CA ASN A 66 -9.63 12.13 -29.54
C ASN A 66 -8.94 10.86 -29.00
N LEU A 67 -8.82 10.71 -27.69
CA LEU A 67 -8.34 9.49 -27.03
C LEU A 67 -9.48 8.78 -26.33
N THR A 68 -9.56 7.47 -26.51
CA THR A 68 -10.53 6.58 -25.86
C THR A 68 -9.83 5.43 -25.18
N GLY A 69 -10.56 4.70 -24.31
CA GLY A 69 -10.03 3.54 -23.61
C GLY A 69 -9.19 3.87 -22.39
N MET A 70 -9.26 5.10 -21.87
CA MET A 70 -8.61 5.48 -20.61
C MET A 70 -9.18 4.67 -19.45
N LEU A 71 -8.32 3.95 -18.73
CA LEU A 71 -8.70 3.24 -17.52
C LEU A 71 -8.83 4.22 -16.35
N LYS A 72 -9.80 3.97 -15.48
CA LYS A 72 -9.93 4.72 -14.22
C LYS A 72 -8.85 4.26 -13.23
N GLY A 73 -8.13 5.21 -12.64
CA GLY A 73 -7.08 4.92 -11.67
C GLY A 73 -5.70 5.35 -12.14
N VAL A 74 -4.69 4.56 -11.88
CA VAL A 74 -3.31 4.84 -12.33
C VAL A 74 -3.27 4.86 -13.86
N PRO A 75 -2.67 5.89 -14.50
CA PRO A 75 -2.63 5.99 -15.95
C PRO A 75 -1.78 4.85 -16.54
N VAL A 76 -2.47 3.90 -17.16
CA VAL A 76 -1.89 2.79 -17.91
C VAL A 76 -2.28 2.96 -19.37
N PHE A 77 -1.30 3.00 -20.26
CA PHE A 77 -1.51 3.38 -21.67
C PHE A 77 -1.86 2.20 -22.60
N THR A 78 -1.94 0.97 -22.08
CA THR A 78 -2.11 -0.25 -22.90
C THR A 78 -3.44 -0.34 -23.65
N ASN A 79 -4.48 0.37 -23.21
CA ASN A 79 -5.81 0.31 -23.82
C ASN A 79 -6.22 1.62 -24.53
N ILE A 80 -5.31 2.58 -24.66
CA ILE A 80 -5.62 3.88 -25.25
C ILE A 80 -5.59 3.78 -26.77
N ARG A 81 -6.64 4.31 -27.39
CA ARG A 81 -6.79 4.42 -28.86
C ARG A 81 -7.05 5.85 -29.25
N LYS A 82 -6.48 6.25 -30.39
CA LYS A 82 -6.80 7.51 -31.04
C LYS A 82 -8.00 7.29 -31.96
N VAL A 83 -9.01 8.11 -31.82
CA VAL A 83 -10.19 8.16 -32.70
C VAL A 83 -10.19 9.42 -33.52
#